data_81fe218f00e64d61cf187a2067f64176
#
_entry.id   81fe218f00e64d61cf187a2067f64176
#
_cell.length_a   1.000
_cell.length_b   1.000
_cell.length_c   1.000
_cell.angle_alpha   90.00
_cell.angle_beta   90.00
_cell.angle_gamma   90.00
#
_symmetry.space_group_name_H-M   'P 1'
#
loop_
_entity.id
_entity.type
_entity.pdbx_description
1 polymer ?
#
loop_
_entity_poly.entity_id
_entity_poly.type
_entity_poly.pdbx_seq_one_letter_code
_entity_poly.pdbx_strand_id
1 'polypeptide(L)'
;MSLREKPAPGRLLLDDTVPLTAVIEASQNLQSHTEYIVRVQRGVSSDNSWQVIRRYSDFDVLNSSLMVCGISLPLPPKKLIGNMDREFIAERQRGLQAFLDSITQHPLLCSSLTVKKFLDPNNYCANYTEIALQQVSMFFRSDIKWEVLEPLRDIGWRIRKKYFLIKNKEQPKERYLLSWVDLGPDKFLSDKDLQSAMKLLTSLSVPYLCPLLFSSTSESSALLIRPFSERGSLRDHICKAKPRESYLRKYCNPKKSQGLELSQIKLYGRQILEGLKLLHDGGVFHGHLHTSNVIVDEGVCRLMDVENGMLGVPSALRPSFTPLRKINTTEGVDVFCFGHLLYEMTYGRPPDSVPLDQYPAAPYTAVVSVLQSILSTEACKSGMPTVLELIRTPLFSDVQLHQSEKLQIKVSSRLKEALKTAKESLEKRLQEEQRVLHQHRRLTRAQSHHGSEEEKKRRKILARKKSRQSAYENEEDVSVRNNNNSGGGRAALLSSIQTFSKGKLKKSESADRSKPVT
;
A
#
# COMPACT_ATOMS: atom_id res chain seq x y z
N MET A 1 1.79 16.04 -48.74
CA MET A 1 0.83 16.27 -47.63
C MET A 1 1.18 15.30 -46.50
N SER A 2 1.83 15.79 -45.45
CA SER A 2 2.24 14.98 -44.29
C SER A 2 1.02 14.84 -43.39
N LEU A 3 0.53 13.61 -43.25
CA LEU A 3 -0.48 13.26 -42.25
C LEU A 3 0.19 13.38 -40.88
N ARG A 4 -0.09 14.48 -40.15
CA ARG A 4 0.20 14.57 -38.72
C ARG A 4 -0.70 13.54 -38.04
N GLU A 5 -0.12 12.41 -37.66
CA GLU A 5 -0.72 11.50 -36.69
C GLU A 5 -0.99 12.30 -35.40
N LYS A 6 -2.26 12.32 -34.96
CA LYS A 6 -2.61 12.83 -33.64
C LYS A 6 -1.86 11.98 -32.63
N PRO A 7 -1.15 12.58 -31.66
CA PRO A 7 -0.56 11.81 -30.57
C PRO A 7 -1.68 10.99 -29.91
N ALA A 8 -1.42 9.69 -29.71
CA ALA A 8 -2.31 8.82 -28.98
C ALA A 8 -2.61 9.46 -27.60
N PRO A 9 -3.87 9.37 -27.10
CA PRO A 9 -4.20 9.92 -25.81
C PRO A 9 -3.21 9.37 -24.79
N GLY A 10 -2.53 10.26 -24.06
CA GLY A 10 -1.45 9.92 -23.15
C GLY A 10 -1.86 8.75 -22.25
N ARG A 11 -1.08 7.66 -22.28
CA ARG A 11 -1.29 6.47 -21.45
C ARG A 11 -1.40 6.92 -19.99
N LEU A 12 -2.56 6.76 -19.39
CA LEU A 12 -2.74 7.05 -17.97
C LEU A 12 -1.85 6.10 -17.17
N LEU A 13 -0.78 6.64 -16.60
CA LEU A 13 0.14 5.87 -15.78
C LEU A 13 -0.52 5.59 -14.43
N LEU A 14 -0.78 4.32 -14.17
CA LEU A 14 -1.51 3.86 -13.01
C LEU A 14 -0.57 3.63 -11.82
N ASP A 15 -0.98 4.09 -10.64
CA ASP A 15 -0.33 3.73 -9.38
C ASP A 15 -0.85 2.36 -8.91
N ASP A 16 -0.02 1.32 -9.10
CA ASP A 16 -0.35 -0.06 -8.72
C ASP A 16 -0.41 -0.29 -7.21
N THR A 17 0.07 0.66 -6.39
CA THR A 17 0.08 0.57 -4.92
C THR A 17 -1.19 1.08 -4.27
N VAL A 18 -2.06 1.80 -5.00
CA VAL A 18 -3.35 2.25 -4.46
C VAL A 18 -4.21 1.05 -4.12
N PRO A 19 -4.69 0.94 -2.85
CA PRO A 19 -5.48 -0.20 -2.41
C PRO A 19 -6.77 -0.37 -3.21
N LEU A 20 -7.13 -1.62 -3.51
CA LEU A 20 -8.43 -2.00 -4.05
C LEU A 20 -9.29 -2.58 -2.94
N THR A 21 -10.56 -2.19 -2.91
CA THR A 21 -11.60 -2.84 -2.12
C THR A 21 -12.61 -3.49 -3.05
N ALA A 22 -13.20 -4.61 -2.63
CA ALA A 22 -14.15 -5.37 -3.44
C ALA A 22 -15.35 -5.81 -2.58
N VAL A 23 -16.55 -5.51 -3.05
CA VAL A 23 -17.79 -5.85 -2.36
C VAL A 23 -18.73 -6.54 -3.33
N ILE A 24 -19.25 -7.73 -2.95
CA ILE A 24 -20.28 -8.43 -3.73
C ILE A 24 -21.61 -7.77 -3.41
N GLU A 25 -22.12 -6.97 -4.35
CA GLU A 25 -23.37 -6.22 -4.19
C GLU A 25 -24.61 -7.08 -4.43
N ALA A 26 -24.52 -7.99 -5.39
CA ALA A 26 -25.65 -8.83 -5.79
C ALA A 26 -25.19 -10.14 -6.43
N SER A 27 -26.12 -11.06 -6.57
CA SER A 27 -25.98 -12.26 -7.37
C SER A 27 -27.17 -12.40 -8.32
N GLN A 28 -26.92 -12.88 -9.52
CA GLN A 28 -27.95 -13.18 -10.51
C GLN A 28 -27.84 -14.62 -10.97
N ASN A 29 -28.99 -15.27 -11.06
CA ASN A 29 -29.07 -16.64 -11.55
C ASN A 29 -29.35 -16.62 -13.05
N LEU A 30 -28.46 -17.25 -13.80
CA LEU A 30 -28.66 -17.60 -15.19
C LEU A 30 -29.09 -19.05 -15.28
N GLN A 31 -29.52 -19.52 -16.47
CA GLN A 31 -30.04 -20.87 -16.65
C GLN A 31 -29.07 -21.97 -16.18
N SER A 32 -27.77 -21.77 -16.27
CA SER A 32 -26.74 -22.77 -16.00
C SER A 32 -25.85 -22.47 -14.81
N HIS A 33 -25.85 -21.23 -14.29
CA HIS A 33 -24.90 -20.81 -13.23
C HIS A 33 -25.35 -19.52 -12.54
N THR A 34 -24.73 -19.25 -11.39
CA THR A 34 -24.89 -17.99 -10.66
C THR A 34 -23.69 -17.08 -10.94
N GLU A 35 -23.96 -15.82 -11.25
CA GLU A 35 -22.99 -14.75 -11.37
C GLU A 35 -23.06 -13.81 -10.18
N TYR A 36 -21.90 -13.35 -9.73
CA TYR A 36 -21.75 -12.41 -8.62
C TYR A 36 -21.29 -11.06 -9.17
N ILE A 37 -22.02 -10.01 -8.85
CA ILE A 37 -21.70 -8.63 -9.23
C ILE A 37 -20.80 -8.06 -8.13
N VAL A 38 -19.53 -7.86 -8.45
CA VAL A 38 -18.52 -7.35 -7.53
C VAL A 38 -18.23 -5.89 -7.86
N ARG A 39 -18.57 -4.99 -6.94
CA ARG A 39 -18.12 -3.60 -7.02
C ARG A 39 -16.70 -3.49 -6.48
N VAL A 40 -15.83 -2.98 -7.30
CA VAL A 40 -14.42 -2.71 -6.99
C VAL A 40 -14.20 -1.21 -6.91
N GLN A 41 -13.45 -0.76 -5.93
CA GLN A 41 -13.09 0.64 -5.76
C GLN A 41 -11.57 0.78 -5.56
N ARG A 42 -10.97 1.75 -6.24
CA ARG A 42 -9.56 2.11 -6.08
C ARG A 42 -9.42 3.35 -5.21
N GLY A 43 -8.74 3.20 -4.07
CA GLY A 43 -8.56 4.28 -3.11
C GLY A 43 -9.85 4.62 -2.39
N VAL A 44 -9.98 5.88 -1.96
CA VAL A 44 -11.07 6.31 -1.08
C VAL A 44 -12.25 6.97 -1.80
N SER A 45 -12.08 7.43 -3.06
CA SER A 45 -13.17 8.05 -3.82
C SER A 45 -14.11 7.01 -4.40
N SER A 46 -15.41 7.18 -4.16
CA SER A 46 -16.47 6.38 -4.79
C SER A 46 -16.53 6.55 -6.31
N ASP A 47 -16.07 7.69 -6.82
CA ASP A 47 -16.05 7.98 -8.26
C ASP A 47 -15.05 7.09 -9.01
N ASN A 48 -14.07 6.51 -8.29
CA ASN A 48 -13.10 5.57 -8.83
C ASN A 48 -13.51 4.13 -8.52
N SER A 49 -14.72 3.76 -8.93
CA SER A 49 -15.28 2.43 -8.77
C SER A 49 -15.87 1.88 -10.07
N TRP A 50 -15.90 0.58 -10.19
CA TRP A 50 -16.46 -0.15 -11.33
C TRP A 50 -17.02 -1.49 -10.86
N GLN A 51 -17.72 -2.18 -11.74
CA GLN A 51 -18.24 -3.50 -11.47
C GLN A 51 -17.55 -4.54 -12.34
N VAL A 52 -17.29 -5.71 -11.79
CA VAL A 52 -16.89 -6.92 -12.50
C VAL A 52 -17.87 -8.03 -12.19
N ILE A 53 -18.18 -8.84 -13.20
CA ILE A 53 -19.03 -10.02 -13.05
C ILE A 53 -18.13 -11.24 -12.95
N ARG A 54 -18.35 -12.08 -11.93
CA ARG A 54 -17.56 -13.28 -11.66
C ARG A 54 -18.48 -14.43 -11.25
N ARG A 55 -18.24 -15.59 -11.77
CA ARG A 55 -18.89 -16.83 -11.32
C ARG A 55 -17.99 -17.61 -10.38
N TYR A 56 -18.56 -18.58 -9.67
CA TYR A 56 -17.79 -19.38 -8.70
C TYR A 56 -16.50 -19.98 -9.28
N SER A 57 -16.54 -20.46 -10.52
CA SER A 57 -15.35 -21.00 -11.20
C SER A 57 -14.20 -20.00 -11.32
N ASP A 58 -14.51 -18.71 -11.44
CA ASP A 58 -13.47 -17.67 -11.55
C ASP A 58 -12.77 -17.48 -10.20
N PHE A 59 -13.50 -17.58 -9.09
CA PHE A 59 -12.92 -17.59 -7.74
C PHE A 59 -12.09 -18.84 -7.48
N ASP A 60 -12.54 -19.99 -7.96
CA ASP A 60 -11.82 -21.27 -7.85
C ASP A 60 -10.49 -21.23 -8.61
N VAL A 61 -10.47 -20.70 -9.82
CA VAL A 61 -9.25 -20.46 -10.62
C VAL A 61 -8.32 -19.47 -9.92
N LEU A 62 -8.87 -18.37 -9.36
CA LEU A 62 -8.09 -17.41 -8.59
C LEU A 62 -7.45 -18.07 -7.37
N ASN A 63 -8.23 -18.83 -6.59
CA ASN A 63 -7.73 -19.54 -5.41
C ASN A 63 -6.63 -20.53 -5.79
N SER A 64 -6.82 -21.32 -6.84
CA SER A 64 -5.82 -22.27 -7.35
C SER A 64 -4.51 -21.58 -7.75
N SER A 65 -4.62 -20.41 -8.39
CA SER A 65 -3.45 -19.59 -8.77
C SER A 65 -2.70 -19.03 -7.56
N LEU A 66 -3.41 -18.77 -6.46
CA LEU A 66 -2.83 -18.23 -5.22
C LEU A 66 -2.30 -19.32 -4.27
N MET A 67 -2.55 -20.61 -4.54
CA MET A 67 -2.01 -21.71 -3.73
C MET A 67 -0.47 -21.71 -3.66
N VAL A 68 0.21 -21.14 -4.65
CA VAL A 68 1.68 -20.95 -4.64
C VAL A 68 2.16 -20.14 -3.43
N CYS A 69 1.29 -19.31 -2.85
CA CYS A 69 1.59 -18.49 -1.67
C CYS A 69 1.66 -19.31 -0.37
N GLY A 70 1.18 -20.55 -0.37
CA GLY A 70 1.16 -21.41 0.83
C GLY A 70 0.20 -20.92 1.93
N ILE A 71 -0.77 -20.08 1.58
CA ILE A 71 -1.82 -19.58 2.48
C ILE A 71 -3.12 -20.34 2.20
N SER A 72 -3.81 -20.76 3.24
CA SER A 72 -5.17 -21.28 3.12
C SER A 72 -6.17 -20.12 3.10
N LEU A 73 -6.86 -19.95 1.98
CA LEU A 73 -7.86 -18.90 1.82
C LEU A 73 -9.27 -19.49 2.05
N PRO A 74 -10.21 -18.70 2.61
CA PRO A 74 -11.54 -19.18 2.99
C PRO A 74 -12.49 -19.25 1.79
N LEU A 75 -12.12 -19.98 0.74
CA LEU A 75 -13.03 -20.21 -0.40
C LEU A 75 -14.14 -21.19 0.00
N PRO A 76 -15.44 -20.85 -0.21
CA PRO A 76 -16.53 -21.79 0.01
C PRO A 76 -16.36 -23.06 -0.82
N PRO A 77 -16.78 -24.24 -0.30
CA PRO A 77 -16.63 -25.50 -1.02
C PRO A 77 -17.48 -25.55 -2.29
N LYS A 78 -17.00 -26.31 -3.26
CA LYS A 78 -17.75 -26.59 -4.49
C LYS A 78 -18.93 -27.49 -4.19
N LYS A 79 -20.12 -27.13 -4.66
CA LYS A 79 -21.35 -27.93 -4.52
C LYS A 79 -21.82 -28.34 -5.93
N LEU A 80 -22.12 -29.57 -6.11
CA LEU A 80 -22.53 -30.13 -7.42
C LEU A 80 -24.06 -30.12 -7.61
N ILE A 81 -24.84 -30.30 -6.54
CA ILE A 81 -26.29 -30.37 -6.55
C ILE A 81 -26.86 -29.28 -5.62
N GLY A 82 -27.97 -28.65 -6.02
CA GLY A 82 -28.62 -27.58 -5.22
C GLY A 82 -27.80 -26.27 -5.14
N ASN A 83 -26.92 -26.02 -6.12
CA ASN A 83 -26.11 -24.82 -6.18
C ASN A 83 -26.87 -23.56 -6.66
N MET A 84 -28.14 -23.74 -7.05
CA MET A 84 -29.06 -22.66 -7.46
C MET A 84 -30.07 -22.31 -6.37
N ASP A 85 -30.03 -22.96 -5.20
CA ASP A 85 -30.92 -22.70 -4.08
C ASP A 85 -30.62 -21.28 -3.49
N ARG A 86 -31.66 -20.53 -3.20
CA ARG A 86 -31.57 -19.14 -2.76
C ARG A 86 -30.73 -18.97 -1.47
N GLU A 87 -30.97 -19.86 -0.51
CA GLU A 87 -30.24 -19.84 0.77
C GLU A 87 -28.77 -20.19 0.57
N PHE A 88 -28.50 -21.19 -0.25
CA PHE A 88 -27.13 -21.58 -0.58
C PHE A 88 -26.37 -20.49 -1.33
N ILE A 89 -27.01 -19.80 -2.27
CA ILE A 89 -26.41 -18.66 -2.99
C ILE A 89 -26.06 -17.52 -2.00
N ALA A 90 -26.97 -17.21 -1.06
CA ALA A 90 -26.72 -16.18 -0.05
C ALA A 90 -25.57 -16.56 0.90
N GLU A 91 -25.50 -17.84 1.31
CA GLU A 91 -24.39 -18.34 2.13
C GLU A 91 -23.06 -18.30 1.35
N ARG A 92 -23.07 -18.78 0.11
CA ARG A 92 -21.89 -18.75 -0.77
C ARG A 92 -21.42 -17.31 -1.03
N GLN A 93 -22.33 -16.36 -1.23
CA GLN A 93 -21.98 -14.95 -1.40
C GLN A 93 -21.24 -14.40 -0.18
N ARG A 94 -21.67 -14.74 1.03
CA ARG A 94 -20.97 -14.37 2.28
C ARG A 94 -19.57 -14.97 2.36
N GLY A 95 -19.44 -16.27 2.01
CA GLY A 95 -18.14 -16.93 1.97
C GLY A 95 -17.19 -16.37 0.89
N LEU A 96 -17.72 -16.03 -0.29
CA LEU A 96 -16.94 -15.37 -1.35
C LEU A 96 -16.53 -13.95 -0.94
N GLN A 97 -17.37 -13.23 -0.19
CA GLN A 97 -16.97 -11.93 0.36
C GLN A 97 -15.81 -12.07 1.37
N ALA A 98 -15.88 -13.03 2.28
CA ALA A 98 -14.79 -13.32 3.22
C ALA A 98 -13.49 -13.70 2.49
N PHE A 99 -13.58 -14.43 1.38
CA PHE A 99 -12.45 -14.75 0.52
C PHE A 99 -11.85 -13.47 -0.11
N LEU A 100 -12.67 -12.57 -0.66
CA LEU A 100 -12.23 -11.29 -1.22
C LEU A 100 -11.59 -10.40 -0.16
N ASP A 101 -12.18 -10.32 1.03
CA ASP A 101 -11.66 -9.54 2.14
C ASP A 101 -10.27 -10.06 2.56
N SER A 102 -10.10 -11.37 2.65
CA SER A 102 -8.81 -11.99 2.97
C SER A 102 -7.72 -11.65 1.94
N ILE A 103 -8.07 -11.60 0.67
CA ILE A 103 -7.13 -11.28 -0.41
C ILE A 103 -6.80 -9.79 -0.46
N THR A 104 -7.81 -8.93 -0.37
CA THR A 104 -7.64 -7.48 -0.51
C THR A 104 -6.96 -6.84 0.71
N GLN A 105 -7.10 -7.44 1.88
CA GLN A 105 -6.43 -7.00 3.12
C GLN A 105 -5.01 -7.56 3.28
N HIS A 106 -4.66 -8.62 2.54
CA HIS A 106 -3.32 -9.19 2.65
C HIS A 106 -2.31 -8.38 1.79
N PRO A 107 -1.25 -7.79 2.39
CA PRO A 107 -0.36 -6.83 1.73
C PRO A 107 0.28 -7.35 0.43
N LEU A 108 0.65 -8.64 0.39
CA LEU A 108 1.32 -9.24 -0.77
C LEU A 108 0.32 -9.75 -1.82
N LEU A 109 -0.82 -10.30 -1.40
CA LEU A 109 -1.83 -10.82 -2.33
C LEU A 109 -2.50 -9.68 -3.10
N CYS A 110 -2.89 -8.59 -2.42
CA CYS A 110 -3.56 -7.46 -3.05
C CYS A 110 -2.70 -6.75 -4.12
N SER A 111 -1.38 -6.86 -4.02
CA SER A 111 -0.44 -6.31 -5.00
C SER A 111 -0.10 -7.27 -6.15
N SER A 112 -0.53 -8.53 -6.10
CA SER A 112 -0.24 -9.50 -7.15
C SER A 112 -1.00 -9.23 -8.45
N LEU A 113 -0.35 -9.53 -9.59
CA LEU A 113 -0.98 -9.39 -10.90
C LEU A 113 -2.25 -10.23 -11.03
N THR A 114 -2.26 -11.43 -10.46
CA THR A 114 -3.41 -12.35 -10.50
C THR A 114 -4.65 -11.73 -9.84
N VAL A 115 -4.50 -11.14 -8.67
CA VAL A 115 -5.59 -10.45 -7.97
C VAL A 115 -6.00 -9.17 -8.70
N LYS A 116 -5.03 -8.39 -9.18
CA LYS A 116 -5.31 -7.17 -9.96
C LYS A 116 -6.08 -7.49 -11.25
N LYS A 117 -5.73 -8.54 -11.99
CA LYS A 117 -6.48 -8.99 -13.17
C LYS A 117 -7.90 -9.44 -12.84
N PHE A 118 -8.09 -10.11 -11.71
CA PHE A 118 -9.41 -10.54 -11.27
C PHE A 118 -10.33 -9.36 -10.94
N LEU A 119 -9.79 -8.33 -10.26
CA LEU A 119 -10.57 -7.17 -9.82
C LEU A 119 -10.64 -6.04 -10.84
N ASP A 120 -9.63 -5.89 -11.70
CA ASP A 120 -9.50 -4.78 -12.66
C ASP A 120 -8.90 -5.26 -13.99
N PRO A 121 -9.64 -6.09 -14.75
CA PRO A 121 -9.13 -6.66 -15.99
C PRO A 121 -8.77 -5.61 -17.05
N ASN A 122 -9.47 -4.47 -17.07
CA ASN A 122 -9.24 -3.44 -18.07
C ASN A 122 -7.86 -2.79 -17.99
N ASN A 123 -7.33 -2.61 -16.77
CA ASN A 123 -6.03 -1.98 -16.54
C ASN A 123 -4.87 -2.97 -16.46
N TYR A 124 -5.14 -4.28 -16.28
CA TYR A 124 -4.12 -5.31 -16.09
C TYR A 124 -4.15 -6.42 -17.15
N CYS A 125 -4.77 -6.19 -18.30
CA CYS A 125 -4.81 -7.15 -19.41
C CYS A 125 -3.47 -7.28 -20.16
N ALA A 126 -2.59 -6.27 -20.11
CA ALA A 126 -1.32 -6.27 -20.83
C ALA A 126 -0.39 -7.41 -20.38
N ASN A 127 0.28 -8.03 -21.33
CA ASN A 127 1.31 -9.02 -21.07
C ASN A 127 2.68 -8.34 -20.89
N TYR A 128 2.97 -7.87 -19.69
CA TYR A 128 4.23 -7.17 -19.40
C TYR A 128 5.47 -8.04 -19.62
N THR A 129 5.34 -9.35 -19.53
CA THR A 129 6.45 -10.27 -19.84
C THR A 129 6.78 -10.23 -21.31
N GLU A 130 5.78 -10.23 -22.18
CA GLU A 130 5.97 -10.14 -23.62
C GLU A 130 6.54 -8.77 -24.05
N ILE A 131 5.99 -7.69 -23.49
CA ILE A 131 6.51 -6.33 -23.73
C ILE A 131 7.97 -6.24 -23.32
N ALA A 132 8.33 -6.75 -22.16
CA ALA A 132 9.70 -6.78 -21.69
C ALA A 132 10.61 -7.61 -22.60
N LEU A 133 10.17 -8.80 -23.01
CA LEU A 133 10.93 -9.68 -23.92
C LEU A 133 11.19 -9.04 -25.27
N GLN A 134 10.23 -8.33 -25.85
CA GLN A 134 10.41 -7.60 -27.09
C GLN A 134 11.48 -6.53 -26.97
N GLN A 135 11.44 -5.70 -25.93
CA GLN A 135 12.42 -4.64 -25.71
C GLN A 135 13.82 -5.18 -25.37
N VAL A 136 13.88 -6.21 -24.52
CA VAL A 136 15.13 -6.88 -24.20
C VAL A 136 15.74 -7.54 -25.45
N SER A 137 14.94 -8.15 -26.32
CA SER A 137 15.41 -8.74 -27.58
C SER A 137 15.98 -7.67 -28.52
N MET A 138 15.36 -6.50 -28.60
CA MET A 138 15.89 -5.38 -29.39
C MET A 138 17.23 -4.89 -28.83
N PHE A 139 17.36 -4.78 -27.52
CA PHE A 139 18.60 -4.40 -26.86
C PHE A 139 19.73 -5.39 -27.16
N PHE A 140 19.50 -6.70 -27.05
CA PHE A 140 20.51 -7.72 -27.31
C PHE A 140 20.97 -7.79 -28.78
N ARG A 141 20.13 -7.32 -29.71
CA ARG A 141 20.55 -7.16 -31.13
C ARG A 141 21.51 -5.98 -31.31
N SER A 142 21.38 -4.95 -30.48
CA SER A 142 22.24 -3.76 -30.56
C SER A 142 23.52 -3.89 -29.73
N ASP A 143 23.50 -4.66 -28.64
CA ASP A 143 24.67 -4.89 -27.77
C ASP A 143 24.96 -6.39 -27.62
N ILE A 144 25.76 -6.91 -28.54
CA ILE A 144 26.07 -8.34 -28.67
C ILE A 144 26.93 -8.93 -27.57
N LYS A 145 27.50 -8.12 -26.68
CA LYS A 145 28.32 -8.61 -25.55
C LYS A 145 27.48 -9.31 -24.47
N TRP A 146 26.16 -9.01 -24.40
CA TRP A 146 25.28 -9.61 -23.45
C TRP A 146 24.52 -10.81 -24.03
N GLU A 147 24.23 -11.78 -23.19
CA GLU A 147 23.46 -12.97 -23.53
C GLU A 147 22.47 -13.30 -22.41
N VAL A 148 21.19 -13.53 -22.78
CA VAL A 148 20.15 -13.98 -21.83
C VAL A 148 20.39 -15.46 -21.51
N LEU A 149 20.44 -15.78 -20.23
CA LEU A 149 20.46 -17.15 -19.74
C LEU A 149 19.06 -17.68 -19.50
N GLU A 150 18.28 -16.97 -18.71
CA GLU A 150 16.89 -17.32 -18.39
C GLU A 150 16.07 -16.12 -17.94
N PRO A 151 14.75 -16.07 -18.19
CA PRO A 151 13.85 -15.15 -17.53
C PRO A 151 13.65 -15.56 -16.07
N LEU A 152 13.75 -14.61 -15.14
CA LEU A 152 13.50 -14.83 -13.71
C LEU A 152 12.06 -14.47 -13.39
N ARG A 153 11.24 -15.48 -13.08
CA ARG A 153 9.80 -15.30 -12.86
C ARG A 153 9.52 -14.51 -11.57
N ASP A 154 9.07 -13.28 -11.71
CA ASP A 154 8.48 -12.45 -10.62
C ASP A 154 9.24 -12.54 -9.29
N ILE A 155 10.58 -12.42 -9.34
CA ILE A 155 11.44 -12.38 -8.13
C ILE A 155 11.21 -11.12 -7.28
N GLY A 156 10.62 -10.07 -7.88
CA GLY A 156 10.18 -8.84 -7.23
C GLY A 156 8.65 -8.72 -7.21
N TRP A 157 8.15 -7.79 -6.40
CA TRP A 157 6.71 -7.58 -6.20
C TRP A 157 6.04 -6.72 -7.30
N ARG A 158 6.85 -5.98 -8.09
CA ARG A 158 6.32 -5.03 -9.08
C ARG A 158 5.75 -5.75 -10.30
N ILE A 159 4.50 -5.47 -10.63
CA ILE A 159 3.81 -6.01 -11.80
C ILE A 159 4.49 -5.57 -13.10
N ARG A 160 4.93 -4.29 -13.15
CA ARG A 160 5.49 -3.64 -14.34
C ARG A 160 7.02 -3.65 -14.35
N LYS A 161 7.64 -4.62 -13.68
CA LYS A 161 9.09 -4.85 -13.69
C LYS A 161 9.36 -6.34 -13.95
N LYS A 162 10.19 -6.64 -14.94
CA LYS A 162 10.54 -8.01 -15.31
C LYS A 162 12.05 -8.19 -15.27
N TYR A 163 12.46 -9.41 -14.95
CA TYR A 163 13.84 -9.72 -14.63
C TYR A 163 14.36 -10.84 -15.49
N PHE A 164 15.64 -10.72 -15.89
CA PHE A 164 16.35 -11.72 -16.71
C PHE A 164 17.73 -11.96 -16.13
N LEU A 165 18.09 -13.21 -15.98
CA LEU A 165 19.47 -13.58 -15.70
C LEU A 165 20.26 -13.53 -17.00
N ILE A 166 21.36 -12.78 -17.00
CA ILE A 166 22.20 -12.59 -18.17
C ILE A 166 23.66 -12.83 -17.84
N LYS A 167 24.48 -13.02 -18.86
CA LYS A 167 25.96 -13.05 -18.75
C LYS A 167 26.58 -12.08 -19.75
N ASN A 168 27.78 -11.64 -19.44
CA ASN A 168 28.66 -10.97 -20.38
C ASN A 168 29.53 -12.04 -21.07
N LYS A 169 29.61 -12.03 -22.40
CA LYS A 169 30.44 -12.98 -23.19
C LYS A 169 31.94 -12.85 -22.89
N GLU A 170 32.39 -11.64 -22.51
CA GLU A 170 33.74 -11.36 -22.09
C GLU A 170 34.07 -11.88 -20.69
N GLN A 171 33.02 -12.03 -19.83
CA GLN A 171 33.11 -12.51 -18.45
C GLN A 171 32.11 -13.65 -18.20
N PRO A 172 32.25 -14.81 -18.83
CA PRO A 172 31.22 -15.84 -18.88
C PRO A 172 30.92 -16.52 -17.54
N LYS A 173 31.78 -16.34 -16.53
CA LYS A 173 31.58 -16.86 -15.17
C LYS A 173 30.69 -16.00 -14.33
N GLU A 174 30.60 -14.71 -14.63
CA GLU A 174 29.78 -13.75 -13.86
C GLU A 174 28.34 -13.79 -14.30
N ARG A 175 27.45 -13.52 -13.35
CA ARG A 175 26.01 -13.44 -13.54
C ARG A 175 25.54 -12.04 -13.26
N TYR A 176 24.63 -11.59 -14.12
CA TYR A 176 24.05 -10.24 -14.01
C TYR A 176 22.54 -10.32 -14.05
N LEU A 177 21.93 -9.36 -13.41
CA LEU A 177 20.48 -9.14 -13.41
C LEU A 177 20.16 -8.00 -14.38
N LEU A 178 19.47 -8.31 -15.45
CA LEU A 178 18.82 -7.32 -16.29
C LEU A 178 17.38 -7.16 -15.82
N SER A 179 16.96 -5.93 -15.57
CA SER A 179 15.57 -5.62 -15.29
C SER A 179 15.02 -4.65 -16.34
N TRP A 180 13.86 -4.96 -16.86
CA TRP A 180 12.99 -4.05 -17.58
C TRP A 180 11.97 -3.47 -16.60
N VAL A 181 11.75 -2.17 -16.65
CA VAL A 181 10.77 -1.48 -15.80
C VAL A 181 9.98 -0.45 -16.60
N ASP A 182 8.67 -0.50 -16.52
CA ASP A 182 7.76 0.52 -17.05
C ASP A 182 7.88 1.79 -16.21
N LEU A 183 7.95 2.97 -16.83
CA LEU A 183 8.01 4.24 -16.09
C LEU A 183 6.73 4.45 -15.30
N GLY A 184 6.86 5.02 -14.12
CA GLY A 184 5.74 5.19 -13.21
C GLY A 184 5.06 6.56 -13.28
N PRO A 185 3.94 6.73 -12.57
CA PRO A 185 3.17 7.98 -12.54
C PRO A 185 3.90 9.13 -11.83
N ASP A 186 4.94 8.84 -11.06
CA ASP A 186 5.75 9.80 -10.31
C ASP A 186 7.02 10.24 -11.07
N LYS A 187 7.11 9.99 -12.37
CA LYS A 187 8.23 10.48 -13.19
C LYS A 187 8.09 11.99 -13.42
N PHE A 188 8.85 12.76 -12.64
CA PHE A 188 8.89 14.22 -12.75
C PHE A 188 10.14 14.76 -13.47
N LEU A 189 11.14 13.93 -13.70
CA LEU A 189 12.31 14.29 -14.49
C LEU A 189 11.97 14.30 -15.99
N SER A 190 12.50 15.30 -16.72
CA SER A 190 12.51 15.26 -18.18
C SER A 190 13.34 14.08 -18.69
N ASP A 191 13.15 13.64 -19.93
CA ASP A 191 13.91 12.50 -20.48
C ASP A 191 15.42 12.74 -20.46
N LYS A 192 15.86 13.99 -20.76
CA LYS A 192 17.27 14.40 -20.70
C LYS A 192 17.83 14.36 -19.27
N ASP A 193 17.04 14.83 -18.29
CA ASP A 193 17.48 14.84 -16.89
C ASP A 193 17.45 13.43 -16.32
N LEU A 194 16.49 12.58 -16.72
CA LEU A 194 16.47 11.17 -16.38
C LEU A 194 17.70 10.44 -16.92
N GLN A 195 18.06 10.65 -18.21
CA GLN A 195 19.29 10.07 -18.78
C GLN A 195 20.53 10.53 -18.02
N SER A 196 20.60 11.81 -17.65
CA SER A 196 21.70 12.36 -16.85
C SER A 196 21.77 11.75 -15.45
N ALA A 197 20.62 11.53 -14.81
CA ALA A 197 20.53 10.85 -13.52
C ALA A 197 20.95 9.38 -13.60
N MET A 198 20.52 8.66 -14.63
CA MET A 198 20.92 7.28 -14.87
C MET A 198 22.44 7.18 -15.13
N LYS A 199 23.01 8.11 -15.90
CA LYS A 199 24.47 8.18 -16.10
C LYS A 199 25.23 8.45 -14.81
N LEU A 200 24.69 9.30 -13.92
CA LEU A 200 25.25 9.48 -12.58
C LEU A 200 25.27 8.16 -11.83
N LEU A 201 24.13 7.45 -11.75
CA LEU A 201 24.03 6.19 -11.01
C LEU A 201 24.99 5.12 -11.54
N THR A 202 25.19 5.03 -12.87
CA THR A 202 26.15 4.07 -13.46
C THR A 202 27.61 4.44 -13.20
N SER A 203 27.89 5.68 -12.84
CA SER A 203 29.25 6.16 -12.48
C SER A 203 29.58 6.01 -10.99
N LEU A 204 28.56 5.72 -10.15
CA LEU A 204 28.78 5.60 -8.71
C LEU A 204 29.47 4.28 -8.35
N SER A 205 30.55 4.41 -7.62
CA SER A 205 31.25 3.27 -6.98
C SER A 205 31.36 3.56 -5.50
N VAL A 206 30.34 3.16 -4.74
CA VAL A 206 30.26 3.40 -3.29
C VAL A 206 29.87 2.12 -2.56
N PRO A 207 30.44 1.85 -1.37
CA PRO A 207 30.37 0.53 -0.74
C PRO A 207 28.95 0.08 -0.39
N TYR A 208 28.05 1.01 -0.05
CA TYR A 208 26.70 0.69 0.46
C TYR A 208 25.59 0.89 -0.58
N LEU A 209 25.94 1.11 -1.84
CA LEU A 209 25.02 1.12 -2.97
C LEU A 209 25.34 -0.04 -3.91
N CYS A 210 24.30 -0.74 -4.36
CA CYS A 210 24.48 -1.77 -5.38
C CYS A 210 24.84 -1.10 -6.70
N PRO A 211 25.96 -1.46 -7.34
CA PRO A 211 26.40 -0.82 -8.56
C PRO A 211 25.39 -1.04 -9.68
N LEU A 212 25.13 0.00 -10.45
CA LEU A 212 24.38 -0.05 -11.69
C LEU A 212 25.38 -0.01 -12.85
N LEU A 213 25.54 -1.12 -13.55
CA LEU A 213 26.59 -1.26 -14.59
C LEU A 213 26.18 -0.68 -15.93
N PHE A 214 24.87 -0.69 -16.19
CA PHE A 214 24.31 -0.19 -17.44
C PHE A 214 22.87 0.27 -17.21
N SER A 215 22.49 1.32 -17.94
CA SER A 215 21.11 1.78 -18.02
C SER A 215 20.80 2.32 -19.41
N SER A 216 19.60 2.03 -19.89
CA SER A 216 19.03 2.60 -21.10
C SER A 216 17.59 3.00 -20.82
N THR A 217 17.20 4.20 -21.19
CA THR A 217 15.84 4.73 -20.99
C THR A 217 15.18 5.04 -22.32
N SER A 218 13.92 4.70 -22.43
CA SER A 218 13.01 5.09 -23.51
C SER A 218 11.93 6.02 -22.99
N GLU A 219 10.99 6.43 -23.83
CA GLU A 219 9.84 7.25 -23.42
C GLU A 219 8.92 6.56 -22.39
N SER A 220 8.89 5.22 -22.38
CA SER A 220 7.96 4.44 -21.56
C SER A 220 8.60 3.50 -20.57
N SER A 221 9.90 3.20 -20.71
CA SER A 221 10.55 2.17 -19.90
C SER A 221 12.04 2.39 -19.73
N ALA A 222 12.65 1.61 -18.83
CA ALA A 222 14.09 1.55 -18.64
C ALA A 222 14.57 0.09 -18.62
N LEU A 223 15.79 -0.12 -19.13
CA LEU A 223 16.58 -1.34 -19.00
C LEU A 223 17.79 -1.07 -18.11
N LEU A 224 17.98 -1.93 -17.13
CA LEU A 224 18.98 -1.75 -16.08
C LEU A 224 19.76 -3.05 -15.90
N ILE A 225 21.09 -2.99 -15.85
CA ILE A 225 21.96 -4.16 -15.60
C ILE A 225 22.80 -3.94 -14.36
N ARG A 226 22.81 -4.92 -13.48
CA ARG A 226 23.62 -4.94 -12.26
C ARG A 226 24.15 -6.35 -11.96
N PRO A 227 25.14 -6.50 -11.07
CA PRO A 227 25.56 -7.83 -10.62
C PRO A 227 24.39 -8.59 -10.01
N PHE A 228 24.30 -9.89 -10.28
CA PHE A 228 23.33 -10.76 -9.63
C PHE A 228 23.92 -11.32 -8.34
N SER A 229 23.21 -11.16 -7.22
CA SER A 229 23.60 -11.75 -5.95
C SER A 229 22.99 -13.14 -5.79
N GLU A 230 23.82 -14.16 -5.80
CA GLU A 230 23.39 -15.55 -5.53
C GLU A 230 22.99 -15.75 -4.05
N ARG A 231 23.41 -14.85 -3.15
CA ARG A 231 23.03 -14.88 -1.75
C ARG A 231 21.67 -14.21 -1.48
N GLY A 232 21.22 -13.38 -2.42
CA GLY A 232 19.91 -12.72 -2.37
C GLY A 232 19.85 -11.48 -1.51
N SER A 233 18.63 -11.08 -1.19
CA SER A 233 18.31 -9.89 -0.40
C SER A 233 18.37 -10.18 1.11
N LEU A 234 18.37 -9.10 1.90
CA LEU A 234 18.23 -9.18 3.35
C LEU A 234 16.95 -9.94 3.77
N ARG A 235 15.86 -9.79 3.02
CA ARG A 235 14.63 -10.53 3.25
C ARG A 235 14.79 -12.03 2.96
N ASP A 236 15.54 -12.38 1.90
CA ASP A 236 15.88 -13.79 1.62
C ASP A 236 16.66 -14.41 2.79
N HIS A 237 17.57 -13.67 3.41
CA HIS A 237 18.31 -14.11 4.59
C HIS A 237 17.38 -14.31 5.81
N ILE A 238 16.48 -13.37 6.08
CA ILE A 238 15.51 -13.43 7.18
C ILE A 238 14.57 -14.62 6.99
N CYS A 239 14.02 -14.79 5.79
CA CYS A 239 13.03 -15.82 5.48
C CYS A 239 13.65 -17.18 5.10
N LYS A 240 15.00 -17.28 5.03
CA LYS A 240 15.72 -18.46 4.54
C LYS A 240 15.24 -18.91 3.16
N ALA A 241 14.92 -17.95 2.30
CA ALA A 241 14.38 -18.18 0.96
C ALA A 241 15.47 -18.27 -0.10
N LYS A 242 15.16 -18.93 -1.21
CA LYS A 242 16.07 -19.00 -2.36
C LYS A 242 15.87 -17.76 -3.25
N PRO A 243 16.93 -17.04 -3.63
CA PRO A 243 16.80 -15.75 -4.34
C PRO A 243 16.02 -15.81 -5.65
N ARG A 244 16.12 -16.92 -6.40
CA ARG A 244 15.46 -17.09 -7.71
C ARG A 244 14.00 -17.54 -7.64
N GLU A 245 13.47 -17.82 -6.46
CA GLU A 245 12.06 -18.16 -6.30
C GLU A 245 11.17 -16.91 -6.45
N SER A 246 9.90 -17.11 -6.84
CA SER A 246 8.95 -16.01 -6.99
C SER A 246 8.68 -15.30 -5.66
N TYR A 247 8.44 -14.00 -5.72
CA TYR A 247 8.24 -13.12 -4.56
C TYR A 247 7.13 -13.62 -3.62
N LEU A 248 5.99 -13.99 -4.17
CA LEU A 248 4.87 -14.51 -3.39
C LEU A 248 5.22 -15.81 -2.67
N ARG A 249 5.90 -16.72 -3.34
CA ARG A 249 6.32 -18.00 -2.76
C ARG A 249 7.32 -17.81 -1.62
N LYS A 250 8.23 -16.84 -1.77
CA LYS A 250 9.25 -16.54 -0.75
C LYS A 250 8.66 -15.94 0.52
N TYR A 251 7.72 -15.00 0.38
CA TYR A 251 7.42 -14.05 1.45
C TYR A 251 5.98 -14.02 1.93
N CYS A 252 5.06 -14.67 1.21
CA CYS A 252 3.64 -14.64 1.57
C CYS A 252 3.37 -15.47 2.83
N ASN A 253 3.96 -16.65 2.89
CA ASN A 253 3.93 -17.54 4.07
C ASN A 253 5.30 -18.22 4.26
N PRO A 254 6.32 -17.50 4.73
CA PRO A 254 7.65 -18.06 4.88
C PRO A 254 7.65 -19.14 5.97
N LYS A 255 8.11 -20.35 5.61
CA LYS A 255 8.17 -21.50 6.52
C LYS A 255 9.16 -21.31 7.68
N LYS A 256 10.19 -20.49 7.44
CA LYS A 256 11.26 -20.20 8.39
C LYS A 256 11.56 -18.70 8.29
N SER A 257 11.08 -17.92 9.23
CA SER A 257 11.51 -16.54 9.37
C SER A 257 12.03 -16.31 10.78
N GLN A 258 13.12 -15.59 10.89
CA GLN A 258 13.79 -15.35 12.16
C GLN A 258 14.46 -14.00 12.13
N GLY A 259 14.31 -13.22 13.21
CA GLY A 259 15.07 -12.00 13.44
C GLY A 259 16.59 -12.27 13.46
N LEU A 260 17.34 -11.25 13.16
CA LEU A 260 18.80 -11.30 13.12
C LEU A 260 19.39 -11.12 14.53
N GLU A 261 20.63 -11.55 14.68
CA GLU A 261 21.43 -11.28 15.88
C GLU A 261 21.71 -9.78 16.04
N LEU A 262 21.83 -9.30 17.28
CA LEU A 262 22.06 -7.87 17.57
C LEU A 262 23.27 -7.30 16.83
N SER A 263 24.35 -8.05 16.74
CA SER A 263 25.55 -7.66 16.01
C SER A 263 25.29 -7.41 14.52
N GLN A 264 24.48 -8.25 13.90
CA GLN A 264 24.06 -8.09 12.50
C GLN A 264 23.11 -6.90 12.34
N ILE A 265 22.14 -6.73 13.27
CA ILE A 265 21.22 -5.57 13.25
C ILE A 265 22.00 -4.27 13.34
N LYS A 266 22.97 -4.17 14.26
CA LYS A 266 23.84 -2.99 14.41
C LYS A 266 24.65 -2.73 13.14
N LEU A 267 25.33 -3.74 12.62
CA LEU A 267 26.20 -3.61 11.44
C LEU A 267 25.39 -3.24 10.19
N TYR A 268 24.36 -4.02 9.89
CA TYR A 268 23.55 -3.82 8.68
C TYR A 268 22.75 -2.52 8.75
N GLY A 269 22.14 -2.21 9.92
CA GLY A 269 21.44 -0.96 10.13
C GLY A 269 22.35 0.25 9.95
N ARG A 270 23.57 0.20 10.50
CA ARG A 270 24.55 1.27 10.33
C ARG A 270 25.00 1.44 8.86
N GLN A 271 25.26 0.37 8.14
CA GLN A 271 25.64 0.41 6.72
C GLN A 271 24.51 0.99 5.84
N ILE A 272 23.25 0.58 6.10
CA ILE A 272 22.08 1.11 5.41
C ILE A 272 21.91 2.61 5.66
N LEU A 273 22.03 3.05 6.90
CA LEU A 273 21.96 4.47 7.26
C LEU A 273 23.10 5.28 6.61
N GLU A 274 24.29 4.70 6.50
CA GLU A 274 25.39 5.37 5.80
C GLU A 274 25.12 5.52 4.30
N GLY A 275 24.53 4.50 3.67
CA GLY A 275 24.06 4.56 2.29
C GLY A 275 22.99 5.62 2.07
N LEU A 276 21.99 5.71 2.97
CA LEU A 276 20.96 6.75 2.93
C LEU A 276 21.55 8.14 3.13
N LYS A 277 22.47 8.30 4.11
CA LYS A 277 23.15 9.56 4.36
C LYS A 277 23.88 10.06 3.12
N LEU A 278 24.62 9.17 2.46
CA LEU A 278 25.34 9.49 1.24
C LEU A 278 24.42 9.98 0.11
N LEU A 279 23.26 9.33 -0.06
CA LEU A 279 22.23 9.76 -1.02
C LEU A 279 21.67 11.14 -0.65
N HIS A 280 21.27 11.35 0.59
CA HIS A 280 20.69 12.62 1.06
C HIS A 280 21.68 13.77 0.96
N ASP A 281 22.95 13.57 1.32
CA ASP A 281 24.01 14.57 1.18
C ASP A 281 24.23 14.95 -0.30
N GLY A 282 24.02 14.02 -1.23
CA GLY A 282 24.04 14.25 -2.68
C GLY A 282 22.77 14.88 -3.26
N GLY A 283 21.74 15.11 -2.45
CA GLY A 283 20.43 15.60 -2.91
C GLY A 283 19.60 14.53 -3.62
N VAL A 284 19.91 13.26 -3.39
CA VAL A 284 19.18 12.08 -3.88
C VAL A 284 18.47 11.42 -2.71
N PHE A 285 17.31 10.84 -2.94
CA PHE A 285 16.58 10.03 -1.96
C PHE A 285 16.35 8.62 -2.51
N HIS A 286 16.14 7.66 -1.65
CA HIS A 286 15.86 6.29 -2.04
C HIS A 286 14.37 6.09 -2.34
N GLY A 287 13.50 6.41 -1.39
CA GLY A 287 12.04 6.37 -1.50
C GLY A 287 11.40 4.98 -1.51
N HIS A 288 12.21 3.91 -1.59
CA HIS A 288 11.74 2.55 -1.85
C HIS A 288 12.39 1.50 -0.95
N LEU A 289 12.98 1.93 0.15
CA LEU A 289 13.74 1.04 1.04
C LEU A 289 12.82 0.00 1.69
N HIS A 290 13.19 -1.27 1.55
CA HIS A 290 12.63 -2.41 2.27
C HIS A 290 13.63 -3.58 2.24
N THR A 291 13.43 -4.59 3.05
CA THR A 291 14.38 -5.71 3.21
C THR A 291 14.64 -6.50 1.92
N SER A 292 13.70 -6.51 0.97
CA SER A 292 13.89 -7.23 -0.30
C SER A 292 14.63 -6.43 -1.39
N ASN A 293 14.97 -5.15 -1.15
CA ASN A 293 15.87 -4.39 -2.01
C ASN A 293 17.17 -3.91 -1.34
N VAL A 294 17.56 -4.59 -0.29
CA VAL A 294 18.89 -4.52 0.31
C VAL A 294 19.59 -5.85 0.03
N ILE A 295 20.69 -5.81 -0.69
CA ILE A 295 21.51 -6.99 -0.96
C ILE A 295 22.53 -7.16 0.15
N VAL A 296 22.70 -8.39 0.63
CA VAL A 296 23.71 -8.74 1.63
C VAL A 296 24.73 -9.67 0.98
N ASP A 297 25.95 -9.21 0.90
CA ASP A 297 27.05 -9.98 0.35
C ASP A 297 28.29 -9.83 1.22
N GLU A 298 28.83 -10.95 1.71
CA GLU A 298 30.00 -11.00 2.60
C GLU A 298 29.95 -10.07 3.82
N GLY A 299 28.75 -9.92 4.41
CA GLY A 299 28.53 -9.05 5.57
C GLY A 299 28.38 -7.57 5.23
N VAL A 300 28.33 -7.21 3.95
CA VAL A 300 28.08 -5.84 3.48
C VAL A 300 26.69 -5.70 2.91
N CYS A 301 25.94 -4.75 3.44
CA CYS A 301 24.64 -4.35 2.90
C CYS A 301 24.79 -3.29 1.82
N ARG A 302 24.11 -3.50 0.68
CA ARG A 302 24.06 -2.54 -0.42
C ARG A 302 22.61 -2.23 -0.78
N LEU A 303 22.28 -0.95 -0.85
CA LEU A 303 20.96 -0.48 -1.29
C LEU A 303 20.79 -0.70 -2.78
N MET A 304 19.71 -1.34 -3.16
CA MET A 304 19.33 -1.59 -4.55
C MET A 304 18.12 -0.71 -4.91
N ASP A 305 17.87 -0.54 -6.20
CA ASP A 305 16.68 0.18 -6.70
C ASP A 305 16.63 1.69 -6.38
N VAL A 306 17.77 2.33 -6.18
CA VAL A 306 17.88 3.80 -5.99
C VAL A 306 17.27 4.58 -7.17
N GLU A 307 17.30 4.01 -8.37
CA GLU A 307 16.72 4.59 -9.59
C GLU A 307 15.19 4.65 -9.58
N ASN A 308 14.52 3.88 -8.75
CA ASN A 308 13.04 3.79 -8.75
C ASN A 308 12.37 5.15 -8.53
N GLY A 309 12.91 5.99 -7.64
CA GLY A 309 12.40 7.35 -7.42
C GLY A 309 12.49 8.23 -8.68
N MET A 310 13.55 8.06 -9.47
CA MET A 310 13.78 8.81 -10.72
C MET A 310 12.91 8.27 -11.87
N LEU A 311 12.66 6.95 -11.89
CA LEU A 311 11.77 6.29 -12.85
C LEU A 311 10.29 6.53 -12.53
N GLY A 312 9.98 7.14 -11.38
CA GLY A 312 8.63 7.51 -10.97
C GLY A 312 7.74 6.34 -10.59
N VAL A 313 8.30 5.17 -10.26
CA VAL A 313 7.51 4.04 -9.78
C VAL A 313 7.16 4.20 -8.31
N PRO A 314 5.93 3.84 -7.87
CA PRO A 314 5.53 4.05 -6.48
C PRO A 314 6.18 3.07 -5.51
N SER A 315 6.34 3.48 -4.25
CA SER A 315 6.91 2.66 -3.18
C SER A 315 5.95 1.56 -2.70
N ALA A 316 6.51 0.38 -2.36
CA ALA A 316 5.73 -0.70 -1.75
C ALA A 316 5.06 -0.28 -0.42
N LEU A 317 5.71 0.59 0.34
CA LEU A 317 5.21 1.09 1.63
C LEU A 317 4.34 2.35 1.51
N ARG A 318 4.05 2.83 0.28
CA ARG A 318 3.19 4.01 0.07
C ARG A 318 1.85 3.92 0.80
N PRO A 319 1.10 2.81 0.77
CA PRO A 319 -0.14 2.68 1.53
C PRO A 319 0.04 2.83 3.05
N SER A 320 1.22 2.51 3.58
CA SER A 320 1.52 2.58 5.02
C SER A 320 1.86 3.99 5.47
N PHE A 321 2.59 4.79 4.69
CA PHE A 321 2.96 6.16 5.10
C PHE A 321 1.98 7.23 4.61
N THR A 322 1.23 7.03 3.53
CA THR A 322 0.23 8.01 3.05
C THR A 322 -0.78 8.43 4.13
N PRO A 323 -1.25 7.54 5.04
CA PRO A 323 -2.11 7.96 6.14
C PRO A 323 -1.45 8.87 7.19
N LEU A 324 -0.13 9.00 7.20
CA LEU A 324 0.69 9.64 8.23
C LEU A 324 1.15 11.03 7.77
N ARG A 325 0.38 12.10 8.10
CA ARG A 325 0.56 13.46 7.57
C ARG A 325 1.93 14.09 7.80
N LYS A 326 2.65 13.69 8.83
CA LYS A 326 3.96 14.24 9.16
C LYS A 326 5.11 13.56 8.41
N ILE A 327 4.80 12.46 7.71
CA ILE A 327 5.75 11.81 6.80
C ILE A 327 5.45 12.33 5.38
N ASN A 328 5.91 13.53 5.10
CA ASN A 328 5.58 14.28 3.89
C ASN A 328 6.80 14.81 3.12
N THR A 329 7.99 14.42 3.54
CA THR A 329 9.26 14.67 2.85
C THR A 329 9.88 13.36 2.39
N THR A 330 10.68 13.40 1.35
CA THR A 330 11.35 12.21 0.81
C THR A 330 12.34 11.60 1.81
N GLU A 331 13.06 12.42 2.58
CA GLU A 331 13.94 11.96 3.65
C GLU A 331 13.14 11.32 4.79
N GLY A 332 12.00 11.90 5.15
CA GLY A 332 11.10 11.33 6.14
C GLY A 332 10.53 9.97 5.70
N VAL A 333 10.23 9.80 4.41
CA VAL A 333 9.83 8.51 3.83
C VAL A 333 10.96 7.49 3.95
N ASP A 334 12.20 7.85 3.65
CA ASP A 334 13.34 6.95 3.77
C ASP A 334 13.57 6.48 5.21
N VAL A 335 13.44 7.40 6.18
CA VAL A 335 13.55 7.06 7.61
C VAL A 335 12.41 6.15 8.06
N PHE A 336 11.18 6.43 7.63
CA PHE A 336 10.03 5.56 7.91
C PHE A 336 10.23 4.15 7.36
N CYS A 337 10.69 4.05 6.11
CA CYS A 337 11.03 2.78 5.48
C CYS A 337 12.15 2.05 6.22
N PHE A 338 13.15 2.78 6.71
CA PHE A 338 14.19 2.22 7.57
C PHE A 338 13.64 1.65 8.88
N GLY A 339 12.66 2.31 9.50
CA GLY A 339 11.97 1.79 10.68
C GLY A 339 11.28 0.45 10.42
N HIS A 340 10.57 0.32 9.29
CA HIS A 340 9.98 -0.95 8.85
C HIS A 340 11.04 -2.04 8.64
N LEU A 341 12.13 -1.70 7.98
CA LEU A 341 13.26 -2.60 7.74
C LEU A 341 13.91 -3.05 9.05
N LEU A 342 14.16 -2.13 9.97
CA LEU A 342 14.72 -2.42 11.30
C LEU A 342 13.81 -3.34 12.10
N TYR A 343 12.50 -3.12 12.04
CA TYR A 343 11.51 -4.00 12.67
C TYR A 343 11.60 -5.42 12.10
N GLU A 344 11.65 -5.55 10.76
CA GLU A 344 11.74 -6.86 10.11
C GLU A 344 13.07 -7.57 10.41
N MET A 345 14.19 -6.84 10.48
CA MET A 345 15.47 -7.40 10.94
C MET A 345 15.37 -7.94 12.39
N THR A 346 14.62 -7.27 13.26
CA THR A 346 14.52 -7.60 14.67
C THR A 346 13.61 -8.78 14.92
N TYR A 347 12.42 -8.79 14.28
CA TYR A 347 11.35 -9.76 14.59
C TYR A 347 11.14 -10.83 13.50
N GLY A 348 11.88 -10.76 12.39
CA GLY A 348 11.75 -11.71 11.28
C GLY A 348 10.52 -11.50 10.39
N ARG A 349 9.71 -10.49 10.68
CA ARG A 349 8.49 -10.14 9.92
C ARG A 349 8.26 -8.64 9.93
N PRO A 350 7.60 -8.09 8.90
CA PRO A 350 7.22 -6.68 8.90
C PRO A 350 6.18 -6.39 10.01
N PRO A 351 6.03 -5.12 10.43
CA PRO A 351 4.97 -4.74 11.37
C PRO A 351 3.60 -4.92 10.71
N ASP A 352 2.61 -5.41 11.47
CA ASP A 352 1.24 -5.62 10.99
C ASP A 352 0.52 -4.30 10.70
N SER A 353 0.84 -3.26 11.47
CA SER A 353 0.31 -1.90 11.30
C SER A 353 1.26 -0.85 11.87
N VAL A 354 1.15 0.37 11.38
CA VAL A 354 1.84 1.56 11.91
C VAL A 354 0.81 2.68 12.02
N PRO A 355 0.80 3.49 13.11
CA PRO A 355 1.73 3.56 14.25
C PRO A 355 1.69 2.36 15.17
N LEU A 356 2.83 2.09 15.83
CA LEU A 356 3.03 0.95 16.72
C LEU A 356 3.64 1.41 18.06
N ASP A 357 2.85 1.31 19.14
CA ASP A 357 3.29 1.71 20.49
C ASP A 357 3.67 0.52 21.38
N GLN A 358 3.26 -0.69 21.00
CA GLN A 358 3.60 -1.93 21.71
C GLN A 358 4.43 -2.84 20.81
N TYR A 359 5.53 -3.33 21.33
CA TYR A 359 6.44 -4.21 20.60
C TYR A 359 6.39 -5.60 21.23
N PRO A 360 6.53 -6.68 20.43
CA PRO A 360 6.72 -8.01 20.98
C PRO A 360 7.90 -8.01 21.96
N ALA A 361 7.92 -8.94 22.92
CA ALA A 361 9.03 -9.08 23.85
C ALA A 361 10.35 -9.09 23.06
N ALA A 362 11.05 -7.97 23.10
CA ALA A 362 12.24 -7.80 22.29
C ALA A 362 13.47 -8.24 23.07
N PRO A 363 14.38 -8.99 22.44
CA PRO A 363 15.63 -9.34 23.09
C PRO A 363 16.54 -8.11 23.31
N TYR A 364 16.25 -6.94 22.64
CA TYR A 364 17.20 -5.82 22.58
C TYR A 364 16.52 -4.46 22.83
N THR A 365 16.63 -3.93 24.05
CA THR A 365 16.04 -2.63 24.43
C THR A 365 16.50 -1.45 23.56
N ALA A 366 17.78 -1.44 23.18
CA ALA A 366 18.33 -0.38 22.32
C ALA A 366 17.68 -0.32 20.94
N VAL A 367 17.29 -1.47 20.37
CA VAL A 367 16.57 -1.54 19.08
C VAL A 367 15.16 -0.98 19.24
N VAL A 368 14.46 -1.34 20.31
CA VAL A 368 13.09 -0.87 20.60
C VAL A 368 13.07 0.66 20.71
N SER A 369 14.06 1.27 21.38
CA SER A 369 14.17 2.72 21.50
C SER A 369 14.23 3.41 20.12
N VAL A 370 15.01 2.88 19.18
CA VAL A 370 15.09 3.40 17.80
C VAL A 370 13.79 3.17 17.05
N LEU A 371 13.17 1.99 17.17
CA LEU A 371 11.89 1.70 16.56
C LEU A 371 10.80 2.65 17.07
N GLN A 372 10.75 2.95 18.36
CA GLN A 372 9.82 3.90 18.95
C GLN A 372 10.01 5.32 18.38
N SER A 373 11.26 5.75 18.18
CA SER A 373 11.55 7.06 17.60
C SER A 373 11.07 7.25 16.15
N ILE A 374 10.72 6.14 15.46
CA ILE A 374 10.27 6.17 14.07
C ILE A 374 8.80 5.73 13.93
N LEU A 375 8.42 4.63 14.58
CA LEU A 375 7.15 3.94 14.32
C LEU A 375 6.07 4.18 15.37
N SER A 376 6.37 4.84 16.50
CA SER A 376 5.37 5.12 17.53
C SER A 376 4.32 6.13 17.06
N THR A 377 3.19 6.15 17.75
CA THR A 377 2.14 7.15 17.53
C THR A 377 2.67 8.58 17.69
N GLU A 378 3.56 8.81 18.65
CA GLU A 378 4.16 10.13 18.88
C GLU A 378 5.10 10.52 17.73
N ALA A 379 6.00 9.63 17.33
CA ALA A 379 6.90 9.87 16.21
C ALA A 379 6.14 10.17 14.90
N CYS A 380 5.09 9.42 14.61
CA CYS A 380 4.25 9.62 13.44
C CYS A 380 3.43 10.94 13.48
N LYS A 381 3.27 11.56 14.66
CA LYS A 381 2.61 12.86 14.84
C LYS A 381 3.58 14.05 14.89
N SER A 382 4.76 13.87 15.45
CA SER A 382 5.76 14.94 15.64
C SER A 382 6.68 15.09 14.42
N GLY A 383 7.00 14.01 13.74
CA GLY A 383 7.90 13.95 12.59
C GLY A 383 9.04 12.95 12.78
N MET A 384 9.71 12.62 11.68
CA MET A 384 10.79 11.61 11.68
C MET A 384 12.12 12.21 12.12
N PRO A 385 12.97 11.46 12.84
CA PRO A 385 14.36 11.83 13.06
C PRO A 385 15.11 11.86 11.73
N THR A 386 16.22 12.57 11.68
CA THR A 386 17.13 12.55 10.53
C THR A 386 17.98 11.27 10.53
N VAL A 387 18.50 10.91 9.37
CA VAL A 387 19.45 9.79 9.24
C VAL A 387 20.69 10.00 10.14
N LEU A 388 21.17 11.25 10.26
CA LEU A 388 22.32 11.58 11.10
C LEU A 388 22.00 11.39 12.60
N GLU A 389 20.81 11.77 13.05
CA GLU A 389 20.37 11.53 14.43
C GLU A 389 20.29 10.04 14.72
N LEU A 390 19.77 9.23 13.80
CA LEU A 390 19.74 7.78 13.94
C LEU A 390 21.14 7.15 14.05
N ILE A 391 22.09 7.59 13.22
CA ILE A 391 23.51 7.15 13.27
C ILE A 391 24.14 7.45 14.65
N ARG A 392 23.75 8.55 15.29
CA ARG A 392 24.26 8.96 16.60
C ARG A 392 23.61 8.23 17.79
N THR A 393 22.54 7.44 17.55
CA THR A 393 21.93 6.66 18.63
C THR A 393 22.89 5.63 19.20
N PRO A 394 22.73 5.23 20.48
CA PRO A 394 23.57 4.19 21.10
C PRO A 394 23.58 2.87 20.35
N LEU A 395 22.54 2.56 19.56
CA LEU A 395 22.48 1.35 18.76
C LEU A 395 23.52 1.34 17.64
N PHE A 396 23.85 2.47 17.03
CA PHE A 396 24.67 2.56 15.83
C PHE A 396 25.98 3.33 16.00
N SER A 397 26.11 4.15 17.04
CA SER A 397 27.26 5.05 17.22
C SER A 397 28.59 4.34 17.46
N ASP A 398 28.57 3.14 18.04
CA ASP A 398 29.75 2.33 18.33
C ASP A 398 30.18 1.43 17.15
N VAL A 399 29.38 1.36 16.08
CA VAL A 399 29.72 0.58 14.90
C VAL A 399 30.73 1.33 14.04
N GLN A 400 31.94 0.80 13.97
CA GLN A 400 32.99 1.33 13.10
C GLN A 400 32.86 0.72 11.70
N LEU A 401 32.80 1.58 10.70
CA LEU A 401 32.83 1.19 9.30
C LEU A 401 34.25 1.42 8.76
N HIS A 402 34.81 0.43 8.10
CA HIS A 402 36.12 0.56 7.47
C HIS A 402 36.02 1.45 6.23
N GLN A 403 36.10 2.78 6.44
CA GLN A 403 36.15 3.76 5.36
C GLN A 403 37.30 4.73 5.61
N SER A 404 38.22 4.76 4.68
CA SER A 404 39.38 5.65 4.72
C SER A 404 39.14 7.04 4.11
N GLU A 405 38.01 7.25 3.40
CA GLU A 405 37.75 8.51 2.67
C GLU A 405 36.33 9.01 2.88
N LYS A 406 36.15 10.34 2.89
CA LYS A 406 34.85 10.98 2.86
C LYS A 406 34.21 10.82 1.48
N LEU A 407 33.40 9.80 1.32
CA LEU A 407 32.65 9.56 0.09
C LEU A 407 31.61 10.66 -0.12
N GLN A 408 31.56 11.21 -1.33
CA GLN A 408 30.53 12.19 -1.73
C GLN A 408 30.04 11.88 -3.13
N ILE A 409 28.73 11.98 -3.32
CA ILE A 409 28.13 11.92 -4.65
C ILE A 409 28.25 13.31 -5.29
N LYS A 410 29.05 13.41 -6.35
CA LYS A 410 29.21 14.66 -7.10
C LYS A 410 28.11 14.76 -8.16
N VAL A 411 27.16 15.65 -7.92
CA VAL A 411 26.04 15.92 -8.82
C VAL A 411 26.28 17.26 -9.51
N SER A 412 26.11 17.31 -10.85
CA SER A 412 26.20 18.58 -11.58
C SER A 412 25.10 19.55 -11.14
N SER A 413 25.37 20.85 -11.17
CA SER A 413 24.43 21.88 -10.72
C SER A 413 23.06 21.78 -11.42
N ARG A 414 23.07 21.54 -12.72
CA ARG A 414 21.85 21.35 -13.50
C ARG A 414 21.03 20.14 -13.03
N LEU A 415 21.67 18.99 -12.85
CA LEU A 415 21.00 17.77 -12.40
C LEU A 415 20.51 17.93 -10.95
N LYS A 416 21.27 18.61 -10.10
CA LYS A 416 20.87 18.91 -8.72
C LYS A 416 19.58 19.72 -8.68
N GLU A 417 19.43 20.73 -9.53
CA GLU A 417 18.21 21.53 -9.61
C GLU A 417 17.03 20.71 -10.16
N ALA A 418 17.26 19.87 -11.18
CA ALA A 418 16.24 18.98 -11.73
C ALA A 418 15.75 17.97 -10.68
N LEU A 419 16.68 17.36 -9.92
CA LEU A 419 16.34 16.43 -8.83
C LEU A 419 15.55 17.12 -7.71
N LYS A 420 15.95 18.36 -7.35
CA LYS A 420 15.23 19.16 -6.36
C LYS A 420 13.79 19.43 -6.80
N THR A 421 13.58 19.86 -8.04
CA THR A 421 12.24 20.13 -8.60
C THR A 421 11.38 18.85 -8.64
N ALA A 422 11.98 17.71 -9.04
CA ALA A 422 11.30 16.43 -9.04
C ALA A 422 10.90 15.98 -7.64
N LYS A 423 11.79 16.15 -6.66
CA LYS A 423 11.54 15.90 -5.25
C LYS A 423 10.36 16.74 -4.72
N GLU A 424 10.37 18.05 -4.95
CA GLU A 424 9.29 18.96 -4.54
C GLU A 424 7.95 18.56 -5.16
N SER A 425 7.95 18.10 -6.43
CA SER A 425 6.76 17.65 -7.13
C SER A 425 6.20 16.35 -6.51
N LEU A 426 7.09 15.41 -6.15
CA LEU A 426 6.73 14.17 -5.49
C LEU A 426 6.14 14.42 -4.08
N GLU A 427 6.76 15.31 -3.31
CA GLU A 427 6.30 15.70 -1.97
C GLU A 427 4.94 16.41 -2.02
N LYS A 428 4.72 17.31 -2.99
CA LYS A 428 3.41 17.94 -3.22
C LYS A 428 2.33 16.91 -3.54
N ARG A 429 2.63 15.94 -4.40
CA ARG A 429 1.70 14.85 -4.71
C ARG A 429 1.37 14.03 -3.47
N LEU A 430 2.36 13.66 -2.67
CA LEU A 430 2.14 12.93 -1.42
C LEU A 430 1.26 13.74 -0.44
N GLN A 431 1.55 15.02 -0.26
CA GLN A 431 0.77 15.91 0.62
C GLN A 431 -0.68 16.03 0.15
N GLU A 432 -0.92 16.12 -1.15
CA GLU A 432 -2.29 16.16 -1.71
C GLU A 432 -3.04 14.85 -1.46
N GLU A 433 -2.41 13.70 -1.69
CA GLU A 433 -3.01 12.41 -1.37
C GLU A 433 -3.35 12.27 0.12
N GLN A 434 -2.45 12.72 0.99
CA GLN A 434 -2.67 12.76 2.44
C GLN A 434 -3.85 13.66 2.80
N ARG A 435 -3.97 14.83 2.16
CA ARG A 435 -5.06 15.76 2.35
C ARG A 435 -6.41 15.13 1.98
N VAL A 436 -6.50 14.52 0.80
CA VAL A 436 -7.72 13.86 0.30
C VAL A 436 -8.12 12.71 1.23
N LEU A 437 -7.18 11.86 1.63
CA LEU A 437 -7.43 10.74 2.53
C LEU A 437 -7.96 11.21 3.89
N HIS A 438 -7.37 12.26 4.46
CA HIS A 438 -7.83 12.83 5.73
C HIS A 438 -9.22 13.46 5.63
N GLN A 439 -9.49 14.18 4.54
CA GLN A 439 -10.80 14.76 4.29
C GLN A 439 -11.87 13.66 4.21
N HIS A 440 -11.60 12.59 3.47
CA HIS A 440 -12.49 11.43 3.37
C HIS A 440 -12.76 10.80 4.74
N ARG A 441 -11.71 10.55 5.53
CA ARG A 441 -11.86 10.00 6.89
C ARG A 441 -12.70 10.88 7.80
N ARG A 442 -12.59 12.20 7.68
CA ARG A 442 -13.44 13.16 8.45
C ARG A 442 -14.90 13.05 8.04
N LEU A 443 -15.18 13.01 6.73
CA LEU A 443 -16.54 12.88 6.20
C LEU A 443 -17.17 11.56 6.62
N THR A 444 -16.47 10.44 6.51
CA THR A 444 -16.95 9.12 6.94
C THR A 444 -17.28 9.10 8.44
N ARG A 445 -16.43 9.70 9.29
CA ARG A 445 -16.71 9.81 10.73
C ARG A 445 -17.94 10.68 11.00
N ALA A 446 -18.09 11.79 10.31
CA ALA A 446 -19.26 12.67 10.46
C ALA A 446 -20.55 11.93 10.05
N GLN A 447 -20.55 11.21 8.95
CA GLN A 447 -21.67 10.38 8.50
C GLN A 447 -22.01 9.27 9.50
N SER A 448 -21.01 8.58 10.05
CA SER A 448 -21.20 7.56 11.08
C SER A 448 -21.82 8.14 12.36
N HIS A 449 -21.40 9.35 12.76
CA HIS A 449 -22.01 10.04 13.90
C HIS A 449 -23.46 10.43 13.65
N HIS A 450 -23.79 10.96 12.48
CA HIS A 450 -25.18 11.29 12.11
C HIS A 450 -26.07 10.04 12.07
N GLY A 451 -25.60 8.96 11.44
CA GLY A 451 -26.33 7.69 11.41
C GLY A 451 -26.57 7.11 12.80
N SER A 452 -25.59 7.19 13.69
CA SER A 452 -25.72 6.76 15.10
C SER A 452 -26.74 7.60 15.89
N GLU A 453 -26.80 8.91 15.69
CA GLU A 453 -27.76 9.78 16.36
C GLU A 453 -29.18 9.62 15.81
N GLU A 454 -29.35 9.43 14.50
CA GLU A 454 -30.66 9.10 13.92
C GLU A 454 -31.15 7.72 14.37
N GLU A 455 -30.32 6.74 14.47
CA GLU A 455 -30.68 5.42 14.98
C GLU A 455 -31.03 5.47 16.46
N LYS A 456 -30.33 6.24 17.28
CA LYS A 456 -30.71 6.53 18.68
C LYS A 456 -32.04 7.23 18.76
N LYS A 457 -32.34 8.21 17.90
CA LYS A 457 -33.62 8.87 17.81
C LYS A 457 -34.72 7.90 17.40
N ARG A 458 -34.48 7.05 16.39
CA ARG A 458 -35.44 6.01 15.97
C ARG A 458 -35.72 5.01 17.09
N ARG A 459 -34.71 4.53 17.82
CA ARG A 459 -34.85 3.62 18.97
C ARG A 459 -35.65 4.29 20.11
N LYS A 460 -35.41 5.57 20.40
CA LYS A 460 -36.21 6.33 21.40
C LYS A 460 -37.66 6.48 20.98
N ILE A 461 -37.94 6.74 19.69
CA ILE A 461 -39.31 6.85 19.16
C ILE A 461 -40.03 5.50 19.22
N LEU A 462 -39.35 4.40 18.86
CA LEU A 462 -39.89 3.04 18.94
C LEU A 462 -40.15 2.61 20.39
N ALA A 463 -39.26 2.92 21.32
CA ALA A 463 -39.45 2.65 22.74
C ALA A 463 -40.65 3.43 23.30
N ARG A 464 -40.83 4.72 22.90
CA ARG A 464 -42.00 5.51 23.28
C ARG A 464 -43.29 4.97 22.65
N LYS A 465 -43.26 4.44 21.44
CA LYS A 465 -44.45 3.80 20.83
C LYS A 465 -44.80 2.50 21.56
N LYS A 466 -43.81 1.64 21.90
CA LYS A 466 -44.04 0.41 22.66
C LYS A 466 -44.59 0.69 24.06
N SER A 467 -44.04 1.69 24.79
CA SER A 467 -44.56 2.06 26.11
C SER A 467 -46.00 2.64 26.06
N ARG A 468 -46.36 3.32 24.98
CA ARG A 468 -47.74 3.77 24.77
C ARG A 468 -48.68 2.62 24.44
N GLN A 469 -48.23 1.65 23.64
CA GLN A 469 -49.03 0.46 23.30
C GLN A 469 -49.26 -0.42 24.54
N SER A 470 -48.25 -0.63 25.37
CA SER A 470 -48.35 -1.36 26.63
C SER A 470 -49.21 -0.62 27.68
N ALA A 471 -49.27 0.71 27.62
CA ALA A 471 -50.18 1.49 28.47
C ALA A 471 -51.65 1.34 28.02
N TYR A 472 -51.92 1.25 26.71
CA TYR A 472 -53.27 0.98 26.18
C TYR A 472 -53.73 -0.46 26.46
N GLU A 473 -52.87 -1.46 26.37
CA GLU A 473 -53.18 -2.86 26.71
C GLU A 473 -53.44 -3.06 28.20
N ASN A 474 -52.79 -2.30 29.10
CA ASN A 474 -53.07 -2.30 30.54
C ASN A 474 -54.34 -1.55 30.91
N GLU A 475 -54.83 -0.60 30.09
CA GLU A 475 -56.13 0.06 30.30
C GLU A 475 -57.32 -0.80 29.83
N GLU A 476 -57.13 -1.72 28.86
CA GLU A 476 -58.18 -2.66 28.45
C GLU A 476 -58.36 -3.82 29.45
N ASP A 477 -57.32 -4.27 30.15
CA ASP A 477 -57.43 -5.32 31.18
C ASP A 477 -58.01 -4.83 32.52
N VAL A 478 -58.06 -3.52 32.74
CA VAL A 478 -58.72 -2.89 33.93
C VAL A 478 -60.17 -2.52 33.66
N SER A 479 -60.64 -2.49 32.39
CA SER A 479 -61.99 -2.09 32.03
C SER A 479 -63.05 -3.22 32.13
N VAL A 480 -62.68 -4.44 32.52
CA VAL A 480 -63.60 -5.57 32.71
C VAL A 480 -64.12 -5.66 34.16
N ARG A 481 -63.65 -4.84 35.10
CA ARG A 481 -64.20 -4.76 36.47
C ARG A 481 -64.46 -3.30 36.88
N ASN A 482 -65.47 -2.69 36.36
CA ASN A 482 -66.43 -1.82 37.07
C ASN A 482 -67.30 -1.04 36.08
N ASN A 483 -68.51 -1.49 35.97
CA ASN A 483 -69.63 -0.64 35.50
C ASN A 483 -69.86 0.41 36.54
N ASN A 484 -69.78 1.64 36.18
CA ASN A 484 -70.54 2.83 36.48
C ASN A 484 -69.66 4.08 36.63
N ASN A 485 -70.07 5.06 35.85
CA ASN A 485 -69.94 6.50 35.99
C ASN A 485 -68.82 7.26 35.25
N SER A 486 -69.39 8.15 34.43
CA SER A 486 -68.95 9.51 34.05
C SER A 486 -67.93 9.69 32.95
N GLY A 487 -68.52 10.13 31.79
CA GLY A 487 -67.73 10.74 30.68
C GLY A 487 -67.18 12.13 31.12
N GLY A 488 -65.87 12.23 31.15
CA GLY A 488 -65.16 13.48 31.41
C GLY A 488 -63.86 13.68 30.70
N GLY A 489 -63.18 12.58 30.27
CA GLY A 489 -61.78 12.63 29.79
C GLY A 489 -61.61 13.24 28.41
N ARG A 490 -62.55 13.06 27.49
CA ARG A 490 -62.41 13.48 26.08
C ARG A 490 -62.69 14.94 25.84
N ALA A 491 -63.58 15.53 26.68
CA ALA A 491 -63.92 16.97 26.66
C ALA A 491 -62.79 17.84 27.24
N ALA A 492 -62.06 17.34 28.26
CA ALA A 492 -60.94 18.04 28.86
C ALA A 492 -59.69 18.09 27.89
N LEU A 493 -59.47 17.05 27.10
CA LEU A 493 -58.39 17.00 26.09
C LEU A 493 -58.71 17.94 24.92
N LEU A 494 -59.92 18.01 24.44
CA LEU A 494 -60.36 18.93 23.37
C LEU A 494 -60.30 20.38 23.83
N SER A 495 -60.67 20.68 25.07
CA SER A 495 -60.54 21.99 25.66
C SER A 495 -59.11 22.48 25.81
N SER A 496 -58.15 21.60 26.18
CA SER A 496 -56.75 21.97 26.29
C SER A 496 -56.08 22.20 24.93
N ILE A 497 -56.56 21.58 23.85
CA ILE A 497 -56.07 21.82 22.48
C ILE A 497 -56.64 23.12 21.92
N GLN A 498 -57.84 23.47 22.22
CA GLN A 498 -58.50 24.72 21.77
C GLN A 498 -57.95 25.96 22.47
N THR A 499 -57.40 25.84 23.69
CA THR A 499 -56.88 26.97 24.49
C THR A 499 -55.33 27.15 24.28
N PHE A 500 -54.70 26.44 23.37
CA PHE A 500 -53.27 26.60 23.11
C PHE A 500 -53.00 27.85 22.26
N SER A 501 -52.72 28.95 22.90
CA SER A 501 -52.35 30.22 22.29
C SER A 501 -50.85 30.20 21.93
N LYS A 502 -50.53 30.53 20.66
CA LYS A 502 -49.17 30.64 20.10
C LYS A 502 -48.27 31.69 20.79
N GLY A 503 -48.77 32.42 21.81
CA GLY A 503 -48.04 33.51 22.48
C GLY A 503 -47.07 33.12 23.58
N LYS A 504 -46.90 31.82 23.91
CA LYS A 504 -46.02 31.36 25.00
C LYS A 504 -44.71 30.67 24.56
N LEU A 505 -44.31 30.80 23.30
CA LEU A 505 -42.99 30.34 22.87
C LEU A 505 -41.97 31.46 23.09
N LYS A 506 -41.16 31.36 24.13
CA LYS A 506 -39.97 32.21 24.30
C LYS A 506 -38.96 31.87 23.19
N LYS A 507 -38.59 32.89 22.39
CA LYS A 507 -37.45 32.84 21.48
C LYS A 507 -36.18 32.63 22.31
N SER A 508 -35.42 31.54 22.03
CA SER A 508 -34.04 31.40 22.53
C SER A 508 -33.14 32.22 21.62
N GLU A 509 -32.47 33.22 22.14
CA GLU A 509 -31.40 33.93 21.45
C GLU A 509 -30.17 33.03 21.39
N SER A 510 -29.79 32.61 20.19
CA SER A 510 -28.48 32.02 19.94
C SER A 510 -27.49 33.16 19.73
N ALA A 511 -26.54 33.33 20.65
CA ALA A 511 -25.43 34.27 20.50
C ALA A 511 -24.47 33.74 19.41
N ASP A 512 -24.41 34.48 18.32
CA ASP A 512 -23.46 34.31 17.24
C ASP A 512 -22.07 34.79 17.71
N ARG A 513 -21.10 33.86 17.84
CA ARG A 513 -19.68 34.13 18.15
C ARG A 513 -18.81 33.96 16.90
N SER A 514 -19.02 34.81 15.92
CA SER A 514 -18.07 34.95 14.80
C SER A 514 -17.71 36.42 14.60
N LYS A 515 -16.64 36.86 15.28
CA LYS A 515 -15.87 38.04 14.87
C LYS A 515 -14.40 37.67 14.87
N PRO A 516 -13.65 37.93 13.76
CA PRO A 516 -12.20 37.78 13.73
C PRO A 516 -11.55 38.93 14.50
N VAL A 517 -10.52 38.63 15.27
CA VAL A 517 -9.63 39.61 15.86
C VAL A 517 -8.54 39.93 14.83
N THR A 518 -8.36 41.20 14.55
CA THR A 518 -7.31 41.82 13.76
C THR A 518 -5.90 41.46 14.24
#